data_2eedeb331bc5a089c48cff13e8ac6a90
#
_entry.id   2eedeb331bc5a089c48cff13e8ac6a90
#
_cell.length_a   1.000
_cell.length_b   1.000
_cell.length_c   1.000
_cell.angle_alpha   90.00
_cell.angle_beta   90.00
_cell.angle_gamma   90.00
#
_symmetry.space_group_name_H-M   'P 1'
#
loop_
_entity.id
_entity.type
_entity.pdbx_description
1 polymer ?
#
loop_
_entity_poly.entity_id
_entity_poly.type
_entity_poly.pdbx_seq_one_letter_code
_entity_poly.pdbx_strand_id
1 'polypeptide(L)'
;RGDFIKLTIPFYSTNSEIGNPELPSISKLISVPTGSDIEIKILNKVSKKIILSEYNIKNQIFPHQPSISKSALAEEIKFHINDNVYKKDDFINEKIFKTEMLGKMREVQLARLIISPYSYNPVKQELEIITSLELEVKFVSEKNSNLNSSYYSPEFDHLYKKCINYLPPSPEDIITTYPTKYVIVSDPLFQSSLQPFIEWKTKKGFQIIEAYTNDPNVGTTTSSIKSYVQSLYNSATVNDPAPTYLLIVGDIAQIPSFSGNSGSHVSDLFYCEFDGNGDFYPEMYYGRFSGNTVDEIENQIEKTLTHEKYLFTDPNFLDDIVLVAGVDGAYAPTYGNGQINYATDNYFNIAHNLTIHNYLYGSGTPITSDMPQASASIISNVSEGTALANYTAHCGYNGWGDPSFNSSDVTTLQNYNEYGLVISNCCLPNKFDEPECFGEALLRVENKGAVGHIGASNNTYWDEDYWWSVGNTSNITANPTYSGTGLGAYDSWMHENGEHEDDWFITQAQILHAGNLAVTEAGGAEEYYWEIYHLMGDPSLMPYVG
;
A
#
# COMPACT_ATOMS: atom_id res chain seq x y z
N ARG A 1 -19.13 22.60 0.33
CA ARG A 1 -19.05 24.05 0.11
C ARG A 1 -20.47 24.54 -0.08
N GLY A 2 -20.92 25.53 0.68
CA GLY A 2 -22.20 26.22 0.92
C GLY A 2 -23.54 25.62 0.45
N ASP A 3 -23.64 25.15 -0.78
CA ASP A 3 -24.92 24.79 -1.40
C ASP A 3 -25.16 23.27 -1.57
N PHE A 4 -24.22 22.44 -1.07
CA PHE A 4 -24.30 20.98 -1.21
C PHE A 4 -24.25 20.26 0.14
N ILE A 5 -24.80 19.05 0.16
CA ILE A 5 -24.64 18.09 1.25
C ILE A 5 -23.78 16.90 0.78
N LYS A 6 -23.02 16.29 1.67
CA LYS A 6 -22.32 15.04 1.41
C LYS A 6 -23.12 13.89 2.06
N LEU A 7 -23.36 12.84 1.32
CA LEU A 7 -23.93 11.60 1.82
C LEU A 7 -22.78 10.64 2.08
N THR A 8 -22.55 10.29 3.34
CA THR A 8 -21.48 9.37 3.73
C THR A 8 -22.04 8.24 4.57
N ILE A 9 -21.51 7.06 4.36
CA ILE A 9 -21.89 5.85 5.11
C ILE A 9 -20.60 5.11 5.47
N PRO A 10 -20.39 4.71 6.73
CA PRO A 10 -19.26 3.91 7.12
C PRO A 10 -19.11 2.67 6.22
N PHE A 11 -17.88 2.23 5.94
CA PHE A 11 -17.51 1.13 5.04
C PHE A 11 -17.83 1.29 3.55
N TYR A 12 -18.54 2.34 3.15
CA TYR A 12 -18.88 2.56 1.77
C TYR A 12 -17.77 3.38 1.08
N SER A 13 -17.54 3.10 -0.19
CA SER A 13 -16.76 3.94 -1.09
C SER A 13 -17.68 4.83 -1.93
N THR A 14 -17.14 5.46 -2.94
CA THR A 14 -17.89 6.14 -4.00
C THR A 14 -17.49 5.59 -5.36
N ASN A 15 -18.45 5.47 -6.27
CA ASN A 15 -18.20 5.04 -7.65
C ASN A 15 -18.91 5.98 -8.63
N SER A 16 -19.06 7.24 -8.27
CA SER A 16 -19.70 8.25 -9.12
C SER A 16 -18.69 8.80 -10.13
N GLU A 17 -19.15 9.11 -11.33
CA GLU A 17 -18.33 9.86 -12.29
C GLU A 17 -18.05 11.27 -11.77
N ILE A 18 -16.87 11.81 -12.11
CA ILE A 18 -16.48 13.18 -11.73
C ILE A 18 -17.53 14.19 -12.19
N GLY A 19 -17.96 15.03 -11.24
CA GLY A 19 -18.99 16.05 -11.45
C GLY A 19 -20.42 15.57 -11.26
N ASN A 20 -20.70 14.28 -11.21
CA ASN A 20 -22.01 13.72 -10.89
C ASN A 20 -22.23 13.69 -9.37
N PRO A 21 -23.49 13.63 -8.88
CA PRO A 21 -23.75 13.48 -7.44
C PRO A 21 -22.98 12.32 -6.83
N GLU A 22 -22.23 12.57 -5.77
CA GLU A 22 -21.44 11.57 -5.06
C GLU A 22 -22.36 10.70 -4.22
N LEU A 23 -22.57 9.46 -4.69
CA LEU A 23 -23.41 8.47 -4.01
C LEU A 23 -22.55 7.36 -3.42
N PRO A 24 -22.80 6.96 -2.16
CA PRO A 24 -22.08 5.86 -1.55
C PRO A 24 -22.30 4.54 -2.30
N SER A 25 -21.23 3.77 -2.45
CA SER A 25 -21.24 2.42 -3.02
C SER A 25 -20.45 1.46 -2.13
N ILE A 26 -20.74 0.18 -2.21
CA ILE A 26 -19.97 -0.87 -1.57
C ILE A 26 -18.99 -1.38 -2.61
N SER A 27 -17.69 -1.31 -2.32
CA SER A 27 -16.63 -1.89 -3.12
C SER A 27 -15.96 -3.00 -2.34
N LYS A 28 -15.83 -4.20 -2.92
CA LYS A 28 -15.19 -5.36 -2.32
C LYS A 28 -14.37 -6.12 -3.33
N LEU A 29 -13.18 -6.56 -2.90
CA LEU A 29 -12.38 -7.48 -3.68
C LEU A 29 -12.99 -8.90 -3.58
N ILE A 30 -12.95 -9.61 -4.69
CA ILE A 30 -13.33 -11.03 -4.79
C ILE A 30 -12.24 -11.80 -5.54
N SER A 31 -11.97 -13.01 -5.09
CA SER A 31 -11.15 -13.96 -5.81
C SER A 31 -12.00 -14.69 -6.86
N VAL A 32 -11.48 -14.80 -8.08
CA VAL A 32 -12.15 -15.46 -9.20
C VAL A 32 -11.33 -16.67 -9.63
N PRO A 33 -11.92 -17.86 -9.78
CA PRO A 33 -11.17 -18.99 -10.33
C PRO A 33 -10.64 -18.65 -11.73
N THR A 34 -9.37 -18.93 -11.97
CA THR A 34 -8.69 -18.58 -13.22
C THR A 34 -9.46 -19.08 -14.46
N GLY A 35 -9.72 -18.18 -15.40
CA GLY A 35 -10.46 -18.49 -16.63
C GLY A 35 -11.97 -18.63 -16.44
N SER A 36 -12.51 -18.13 -15.32
CA SER A 36 -13.94 -18.07 -15.09
C SER A 36 -14.50 -16.67 -15.38
N ASP A 37 -15.73 -16.62 -15.91
CA ASP A 37 -16.52 -15.42 -15.96
C ASP A 37 -17.35 -15.26 -14.68
N ILE A 38 -17.76 -14.03 -14.38
CA ILE A 38 -18.59 -13.72 -13.22
C ILE A 38 -20.04 -13.47 -13.69
N GLU A 39 -20.95 -14.29 -13.22
CA GLU A 39 -22.39 -14.06 -13.39
C GLU A 39 -23.02 -13.65 -12.06
N ILE A 40 -23.77 -12.53 -12.06
CA ILE A 40 -24.48 -12.06 -10.87
C ILE A 40 -25.99 -12.03 -11.13
N LYS A 41 -26.74 -12.60 -10.20
CA LYS A 41 -28.21 -12.60 -10.23
C LYS A 41 -28.76 -11.97 -8.95
N ILE A 42 -29.69 -11.03 -9.10
CA ILE A 42 -30.50 -10.53 -7.98
C ILE A 42 -31.53 -11.58 -7.59
N LEU A 43 -31.45 -12.08 -6.37
CA LEU A 43 -32.44 -13.02 -5.80
C LEU A 43 -33.56 -12.26 -5.11
N ASN A 44 -33.23 -11.21 -4.36
CA ASN A 44 -34.22 -10.39 -3.67
C ASN A 44 -33.74 -8.94 -3.58
N LYS A 45 -34.66 -7.99 -3.66
CA LYS A 45 -34.38 -6.54 -3.52
C LYS A 45 -35.55 -5.87 -2.81
N VAL A 46 -35.24 -5.11 -1.75
CA VAL A 46 -36.19 -4.23 -1.09
C VAL A 46 -35.64 -2.82 -1.17
N SER A 47 -36.43 -1.87 -1.64
CA SER A 47 -36.08 -0.45 -1.70
C SER A 47 -37.15 0.44 -1.09
N LYS A 48 -36.72 1.63 -0.69
CA LYS A 48 -37.60 2.73 -0.24
C LYS A 48 -37.19 4.03 -0.92
N LYS A 49 -38.15 4.92 -1.09
CA LYS A 49 -37.91 6.27 -1.58
C LYS A 49 -38.09 7.26 -0.45
N ILE A 50 -37.24 8.26 -0.43
CA ILE A 50 -37.32 9.40 0.50
C ILE A 50 -37.17 10.71 -0.28
N ILE A 51 -37.88 11.72 0.15
CA ILE A 51 -37.74 13.08 -0.38
C ILE A 51 -36.90 13.87 0.62
N LEU A 52 -35.77 14.43 0.20
CA LEU A 52 -34.81 15.08 1.10
C LEU A 52 -35.43 16.29 1.85
N SER A 53 -36.36 17.01 1.19
CA SER A 53 -37.06 18.15 1.82
C SER A 53 -37.93 17.75 3.01
N GLU A 54 -38.42 16.52 3.11
CA GLU A 54 -39.16 16.03 4.28
C GLU A 54 -38.27 15.89 5.52
N TYR A 55 -36.96 15.86 5.33
CA TYR A 55 -35.94 15.86 6.38
C TYR A 55 -35.27 17.25 6.57
N ASN A 56 -35.91 18.33 6.06
CA ASN A 56 -35.37 19.68 6.06
C ASN A 56 -34.07 19.85 5.26
N ILE A 57 -33.73 18.93 4.36
CA ILE A 57 -32.58 18.99 3.48
C ILE A 57 -33.02 19.66 2.17
N LYS A 58 -32.49 20.85 1.89
CA LYS A 58 -32.80 21.61 0.66
C LYS A 58 -31.64 21.65 -0.33
N ASN A 59 -30.48 21.24 0.11
CA ASN A 59 -29.24 21.23 -0.68
C ASN A 59 -29.19 19.99 -1.57
N GLN A 60 -28.56 20.12 -2.73
CA GLN A 60 -28.25 18.99 -3.59
C GLN A 60 -27.08 18.17 -3.04
N ILE A 61 -26.98 16.90 -3.47
CA ILE A 61 -25.85 16.06 -3.13
C ILE A 61 -24.58 16.61 -3.79
N PHE A 62 -23.47 16.62 -3.06
CA PHE A 62 -22.17 17.12 -3.50
C PHE A 62 -21.70 16.36 -4.75
N PRO A 63 -21.16 17.06 -5.76
CA PRO A 63 -20.61 16.37 -6.93
C PRO A 63 -19.27 15.70 -6.59
N HIS A 64 -19.10 14.49 -7.08
CA HIS A 64 -17.84 13.75 -6.95
C HIS A 64 -16.69 14.55 -7.56
N GLN A 65 -15.59 14.66 -6.82
CA GLN A 65 -14.39 15.36 -7.22
C GLN A 65 -13.25 14.38 -7.49
N PRO A 66 -12.32 14.68 -8.38
CA PRO A 66 -11.12 13.87 -8.52
C PRO A 66 -10.25 13.95 -7.28
N SER A 67 -9.49 12.90 -7.00
CA SER A 67 -8.42 12.91 -5.99
C SER A 67 -7.44 14.04 -6.24
N ILE A 68 -6.97 14.68 -5.18
CA ILE A 68 -6.07 15.83 -5.26
C ILE A 68 -4.64 15.36 -5.00
N SER A 69 -3.75 15.62 -5.95
CA SER A 69 -2.32 15.37 -5.76
C SER A 69 -1.77 16.23 -4.63
N LYS A 70 -0.91 15.64 -3.80
CA LYS A 70 -0.20 16.36 -2.74
C LYS A 70 0.79 17.41 -3.28
N SER A 71 1.13 17.34 -4.58
CA SER A 71 1.93 18.36 -5.27
C SER A 71 1.11 19.46 -5.95
N ALA A 72 -0.23 19.36 -5.95
CA ALA A 72 -1.09 20.33 -6.63
C ALA A 72 -1.10 21.69 -5.93
N LEU A 73 -0.97 22.77 -6.72
CA LEU A 73 -1.13 24.13 -6.20
C LEU A 73 -2.61 24.45 -6.04
N ALA A 74 -2.96 25.24 -5.02
CA ALA A 74 -4.35 25.55 -4.70
C ALA A 74 -5.13 26.19 -5.85
N GLU A 75 -4.47 26.97 -6.71
CA GLU A 75 -5.03 27.58 -7.91
C GLU A 75 -5.31 26.59 -9.06
N GLU A 76 -4.71 25.41 -9.03
CA GLU A 76 -4.90 24.35 -10.02
C GLU A 76 -6.13 23.49 -9.72
N ILE A 77 -6.61 23.53 -8.49
CA ILE A 77 -7.74 22.70 -8.01
C ILE A 77 -9.06 23.29 -8.54
N LYS A 78 -9.60 22.63 -9.55
CA LYS A 78 -10.90 23.01 -10.15
C LYS A 78 -12.04 22.26 -9.50
N PHE A 79 -13.15 22.96 -9.29
CA PHE A 79 -14.39 22.33 -8.86
C PHE A 79 -15.14 21.77 -10.08
N HIS A 80 -15.43 20.48 -10.05
CA HIS A 80 -16.13 19.78 -11.13
C HIS A 80 -17.61 19.60 -10.80
N ILE A 81 -18.49 19.98 -11.72
CA ILE A 81 -19.93 19.75 -11.65
C ILE A 81 -20.49 19.46 -13.05
N ASN A 82 -21.33 18.44 -13.14
CA ASN A 82 -22.03 18.09 -14.37
C ASN A 82 -23.46 18.70 -14.34
N ASP A 83 -23.56 19.95 -14.77
CA ASP A 83 -24.83 20.67 -14.81
C ASP A 83 -25.97 19.95 -15.54
N ASN A 84 -25.66 19.14 -16.57
CA ASN A 84 -26.67 18.40 -17.31
C ASN A 84 -27.30 17.30 -16.45
N VAL A 85 -26.52 16.65 -15.60
CA VAL A 85 -27.00 15.64 -14.67
C VAL A 85 -27.86 16.28 -13.57
N TYR A 86 -27.39 17.41 -13.00
CA TYR A 86 -28.14 18.11 -11.94
C TYR A 86 -29.46 18.73 -12.39
N LYS A 87 -29.65 18.97 -13.71
CA LYS A 87 -30.89 19.51 -14.30
C LYS A 87 -31.84 18.41 -14.82
N LYS A 88 -31.46 17.16 -14.74
CA LYS A 88 -32.24 16.03 -15.25
C LYS A 88 -33.32 15.62 -14.23
N ASP A 89 -34.60 15.65 -14.63
CA ASP A 89 -35.72 15.10 -13.83
C ASP A 89 -35.85 13.60 -14.08
N ASP A 90 -34.84 12.88 -13.67
CA ASP A 90 -34.79 11.42 -13.72
C ASP A 90 -33.83 10.89 -12.65
N PHE A 91 -34.01 9.62 -12.26
CA PHE A 91 -33.03 9.00 -11.39
C PHE A 91 -31.71 8.80 -12.15
N ILE A 92 -30.61 9.19 -11.51
CA ILE A 92 -29.27 8.81 -11.93
C ILE A 92 -29.16 7.35 -11.53
N ASN A 93 -29.37 6.50 -12.52
CA ASN A 93 -29.37 5.06 -12.36
C ASN A 93 -27.96 4.54 -12.69
N GLU A 94 -27.15 4.33 -11.69
CA GLU A 94 -26.04 3.42 -11.80
C GLU A 94 -26.60 1.98 -11.80
N LYS A 95 -25.90 1.05 -12.44
CA LYS A 95 -26.23 -0.36 -12.31
C LYS A 95 -26.14 -0.74 -10.83
N ILE A 96 -27.13 -1.50 -10.34
CA ILE A 96 -27.17 -1.95 -8.93
C ILE A 96 -25.87 -2.65 -8.54
N PHE A 97 -25.27 -3.36 -9.48
CA PHE A 97 -23.95 -3.95 -9.31
C PHE A 97 -23.13 -3.85 -10.60
N LYS A 98 -21.82 -3.83 -10.46
CA LYS A 98 -20.80 -3.89 -11.51
C LYS A 98 -19.67 -4.80 -11.03
N THR A 99 -19.09 -5.56 -11.94
CA THR A 99 -17.84 -6.29 -11.69
C THR A 99 -16.75 -5.76 -12.60
N GLU A 100 -15.57 -5.65 -12.08
CA GLU A 100 -14.36 -5.25 -12.81
C GLU A 100 -13.33 -6.35 -12.60
N MET A 101 -12.92 -6.99 -13.69
CA MET A 101 -11.78 -7.90 -13.65
C MET A 101 -10.54 -7.02 -13.53
N LEU A 102 -9.72 -7.27 -12.54
CA LEU A 102 -8.55 -6.43 -12.23
C LEU A 102 -7.28 -7.01 -12.85
N GLY A 103 -6.87 -8.18 -12.43
CA GLY A 103 -5.66 -8.84 -12.90
C GLY A 103 -5.42 -10.09 -12.08
N LYS A 104 -4.21 -10.61 -12.14
CA LYS A 104 -3.79 -11.78 -11.37
C LYS A 104 -2.67 -11.42 -10.39
N MET A 105 -2.70 -12.04 -9.25
CA MET A 105 -1.59 -12.11 -8.32
C MET A 105 -1.30 -13.59 -8.09
N ARG A 106 -0.23 -14.09 -8.69
CA ARG A 106 0.10 -15.54 -8.79
C ARG A 106 -1.06 -16.33 -9.44
N GLU A 107 -1.78 -17.13 -8.67
CA GLU A 107 -2.91 -17.93 -9.18
C GLU A 107 -4.27 -17.30 -8.95
N VAL A 108 -4.34 -16.30 -8.08
CA VAL A 108 -5.60 -15.67 -7.72
C VAL A 108 -5.90 -14.55 -8.69
N GLN A 109 -6.94 -14.76 -9.49
CA GLN A 109 -7.49 -13.69 -10.30
C GLN A 109 -8.35 -12.79 -9.43
N LEU A 110 -8.02 -11.50 -9.40
CA LEU A 110 -8.70 -10.50 -8.62
C LEU A 110 -9.82 -9.86 -9.44
N ALA A 111 -10.93 -9.60 -8.79
CA ALA A 111 -11.98 -8.76 -9.34
C ALA A 111 -12.54 -7.84 -8.25
N ARG A 112 -13.12 -6.72 -8.67
CA ARG A 112 -13.82 -5.79 -7.79
C ARG A 112 -15.32 -5.90 -8.05
N LEU A 113 -16.08 -6.18 -6.99
CA LEU A 113 -17.53 -6.13 -6.98
C LEU A 113 -17.98 -4.79 -6.39
N ILE A 114 -18.67 -4.00 -7.19
CA ILE A 114 -19.22 -2.71 -6.80
C ILE A 114 -20.73 -2.84 -6.73
N ILE A 115 -21.32 -2.46 -5.60
CA ILE A 115 -22.76 -2.41 -5.39
C ILE A 115 -23.17 -0.96 -5.15
N SER A 116 -24.09 -0.44 -5.95
CA SER A 116 -24.62 0.93 -5.88
C SER A 116 -26.07 0.90 -5.33
N PRO A 117 -26.25 1.02 -3.99
CA PRO A 117 -27.56 0.89 -3.36
C PRO A 117 -28.39 2.17 -3.40
N TYR A 118 -27.87 3.25 -3.99
CA TYR A 118 -28.51 4.56 -4.04
C TYR A 118 -28.76 5.01 -5.47
N SER A 119 -29.94 5.57 -5.73
CA SER A 119 -30.27 6.30 -6.94
C SER A 119 -30.86 7.66 -6.56
N TYR A 120 -30.47 8.72 -7.24
CA TYR A 120 -30.84 10.08 -6.88
C TYR A 120 -31.47 10.83 -8.06
N ASN A 121 -32.64 11.48 -7.84
CA ASN A 121 -33.21 12.44 -8.76
C ASN A 121 -32.91 13.86 -8.28
N PRO A 122 -32.01 14.61 -8.95
CA PRO A 122 -31.58 15.92 -8.49
C PRO A 122 -32.68 16.99 -8.52
N VAL A 123 -33.58 16.93 -9.49
CA VAL A 123 -34.67 17.92 -9.65
C VAL A 123 -35.72 17.74 -8.57
N LYS A 124 -36.12 16.52 -8.28
CA LYS A 124 -37.08 16.21 -7.21
C LYS A 124 -36.45 16.11 -5.85
N GLN A 125 -35.12 16.05 -5.76
CA GLN A 125 -34.39 15.74 -4.53
C GLN A 125 -34.92 14.46 -3.86
N GLU A 126 -35.21 13.45 -4.69
CA GLU A 126 -35.69 12.15 -4.27
C GLU A 126 -34.54 11.15 -4.31
N LEU A 127 -34.37 10.41 -3.23
CA LEU A 127 -33.39 9.35 -3.10
C LEU A 127 -34.10 8.00 -3.00
N GLU A 128 -33.78 7.07 -3.90
CA GLU A 128 -34.16 5.67 -3.77
C GLU A 128 -33.02 4.90 -3.11
N ILE A 129 -33.33 4.17 -2.06
CA ILE A 129 -32.38 3.45 -1.22
C ILE A 129 -32.74 1.96 -1.26
N ILE A 130 -31.82 1.13 -1.68
CA ILE A 130 -31.94 -0.33 -1.52
C ILE A 130 -31.58 -0.64 -0.07
N THR A 131 -32.56 -1.11 0.70
CA THR A 131 -32.42 -1.42 2.13
C THR A 131 -32.08 -2.87 2.41
N SER A 132 -32.34 -3.74 1.45
CA SER A 132 -31.93 -5.15 1.47
C SER A 132 -31.70 -5.62 0.05
N LEU A 133 -30.58 -6.30 -0.16
CA LEU A 133 -30.20 -6.87 -1.45
C LEU A 133 -29.59 -8.26 -1.22
N GLU A 134 -30.11 -9.25 -1.92
CA GLU A 134 -29.56 -10.60 -1.95
C GLU A 134 -29.08 -10.90 -3.36
N LEU A 135 -27.79 -11.18 -3.48
CA LEU A 135 -27.12 -11.49 -4.75
C LEU A 135 -26.60 -12.93 -4.74
N GLU A 136 -26.77 -13.61 -5.84
CA GLU A 136 -26.05 -14.84 -6.14
C GLU A 136 -24.89 -14.52 -7.08
N VAL A 137 -23.66 -14.79 -6.67
CA VAL A 137 -22.47 -14.66 -7.52
C VAL A 137 -22.03 -16.05 -7.93
N LYS A 138 -21.93 -16.30 -9.23
CA LYS A 138 -21.49 -17.57 -9.81
C LYS A 138 -20.24 -17.35 -10.64
N PHE A 139 -19.30 -18.26 -10.50
CA PHE A 139 -18.14 -18.35 -11.38
C PHE A 139 -18.41 -19.43 -12.42
N VAL A 140 -18.44 -19.03 -13.69
CA VAL A 140 -18.73 -19.92 -14.82
C VAL A 140 -17.44 -20.20 -15.55
N SER A 141 -16.96 -21.44 -15.51
CA SER A 141 -15.73 -21.85 -16.18
C SER A 141 -16.01 -22.93 -17.22
N GLU A 142 -15.38 -22.83 -18.38
CA GLU A 142 -15.39 -23.88 -19.39
C GLU A 142 -14.43 -25.05 -19.04
N LYS A 143 -13.55 -24.87 -18.06
CA LYS A 143 -12.55 -25.86 -17.63
C LYS A 143 -12.60 -26.01 -16.10
N ASN A 144 -12.34 -27.21 -15.61
CA ASN A 144 -12.06 -27.42 -14.19
C ASN A 144 -10.75 -26.69 -13.84
N SER A 145 -10.85 -25.52 -13.23
CA SER A 145 -9.72 -24.78 -12.69
C SER A 145 -9.36 -25.38 -11.33
N ASN A 146 -8.53 -26.41 -11.32
CA ASN A 146 -7.83 -26.77 -10.09
C ASN A 146 -6.75 -25.69 -9.86
N LEU A 147 -6.65 -25.16 -8.64
CA LEU A 147 -5.50 -24.35 -8.23
C LEU A 147 -4.22 -25.12 -8.59
N ASN A 148 -3.34 -24.50 -9.34
CA ASN A 148 -2.06 -25.12 -9.69
C ASN A 148 -1.12 -24.95 -8.51
N SER A 149 -0.99 -25.97 -7.67
CA SER A 149 -0.19 -25.95 -6.44
C SER A 149 1.27 -25.54 -6.65
N SER A 150 1.78 -25.49 -7.89
CA SER A 150 3.14 -25.03 -8.18
C SER A 150 3.36 -23.52 -8.03
N TYR A 151 2.30 -22.72 -8.11
CA TYR A 151 2.37 -21.28 -7.94
C TYR A 151 1.87 -20.81 -6.56
N TYR A 152 1.26 -21.68 -5.77
CA TYR A 152 0.80 -21.31 -4.44
C TYR A 152 1.97 -20.91 -3.54
N SER A 153 1.75 -19.88 -2.75
CA SER A 153 2.67 -19.43 -1.69
C SER A 153 1.85 -18.99 -0.49
N PRO A 154 2.02 -19.59 0.69
CA PRO A 154 1.27 -19.24 1.89
C PRO A 154 1.49 -17.78 2.32
N GLU A 155 2.63 -17.18 1.96
CA GLU A 155 2.93 -15.77 2.23
C GLU A 155 1.95 -14.82 1.52
N PHE A 156 1.27 -15.26 0.44
CA PHE A 156 0.27 -14.47 -0.25
C PHE A 156 -1.14 -14.60 0.34
N ASP A 157 -1.41 -15.61 1.17
CA ASP A 157 -2.73 -15.80 1.77
C ASP A 157 -3.18 -14.58 2.57
N HIS A 158 -2.25 -13.92 3.25
CA HIS A 158 -2.50 -12.67 3.97
C HIS A 158 -3.14 -11.61 3.08
N LEU A 159 -2.66 -11.42 1.85
CA LEU A 159 -3.22 -10.48 0.88
C LEU A 159 -4.56 -10.96 0.34
N TYR A 160 -4.69 -12.25 0.02
CA TYR A 160 -5.91 -12.82 -0.55
C TYR A 160 -7.10 -12.80 0.41
N LYS A 161 -6.87 -12.79 1.73
CA LYS A 161 -7.91 -12.62 2.75
C LYS A 161 -8.65 -11.28 2.65
N LYS A 162 -8.12 -10.30 1.91
CA LYS A 162 -8.87 -9.11 1.49
C LYS A 162 -10.04 -9.41 0.56
N CYS A 163 -10.00 -10.53 -0.17
CA CYS A 163 -11.12 -10.98 -1.00
C CYS A 163 -12.17 -11.66 -0.12
N ILE A 164 -13.41 -11.15 -0.13
CA ILE A 164 -14.49 -11.60 0.77
C ILE A 164 -14.87 -13.07 0.62
N ASN A 165 -14.46 -13.72 -0.47
CA ASN A 165 -14.75 -15.12 -0.77
C ASN A 165 -13.49 -16.00 -0.86
N TYR A 166 -12.31 -15.47 -0.49
CA TYR A 166 -11.09 -16.27 -0.50
C TYR A 166 -11.11 -17.28 0.66
N LEU A 167 -10.79 -18.50 0.33
CA LEU A 167 -10.57 -19.57 1.29
C LEU A 167 -9.17 -20.14 1.01
N PRO A 168 -8.25 -20.08 1.96
CA PRO A 168 -6.94 -20.69 1.78
C PRO A 168 -7.11 -22.18 1.50
N PRO A 169 -6.23 -22.77 0.69
CA PRO A 169 -6.26 -24.20 0.43
C PRO A 169 -6.13 -25.00 1.73
N SER A 170 -6.81 -26.16 1.78
CA SER A 170 -6.69 -27.05 2.94
C SER A 170 -5.23 -27.51 3.11
N PRO A 171 -4.70 -27.57 4.35
CA PRO A 171 -3.38 -28.14 4.61
C PRO A 171 -3.19 -29.57 4.07
N GLU A 172 -4.28 -30.31 3.86
CA GLU A 172 -4.25 -31.65 3.27
C GLU A 172 -4.05 -31.64 1.74
N ASP A 173 -4.35 -30.49 1.08
CA ASP A 173 -4.28 -30.34 -0.37
C ASP A 173 -2.92 -29.78 -0.85
N ILE A 174 -2.09 -29.28 0.07
CA ILE A 174 -0.85 -28.58 -0.28
C ILE A 174 0.33 -29.14 0.49
N ILE A 175 1.39 -29.44 -0.26
CA ILE A 175 2.69 -29.74 0.33
C ILE A 175 3.39 -28.42 0.65
N THR A 176 3.27 -27.96 1.90
CA THR A 176 3.93 -26.76 2.41
C THR A 176 5.35 -27.03 2.92
N THR A 177 5.93 -28.17 2.58
CA THR A 177 7.24 -28.62 3.07
C THR A 177 8.42 -28.16 2.24
N TYR A 178 8.18 -27.48 1.12
CA TYR A 178 9.27 -26.94 0.30
C TYR A 178 9.73 -25.58 0.81
N PRO A 179 11.05 -25.33 0.83
CA PRO A 179 11.58 -24.02 1.19
C PRO A 179 11.03 -22.93 0.28
N THR A 180 10.67 -21.80 0.85
CA THR A 180 10.28 -20.60 0.10
C THR A 180 11.49 -20.11 -0.70
N LYS A 181 11.32 -19.94 -2.02
CA LYS A 181 12.37 -19.46 -2.91
C LYS A 181 12.51 -17.93 -2.84
N TYR A 182 13.76 -17.51 -2.75
CA TYR A 182 14.16 -16.13 -2.69
C TYR A 182 15.19 -15.84 -3.79
N VAL A 183 14.84 -15.02 -4.78
CA VAL A 183 15.72 -14.64 -5.89
C VAL A 183 16.46 -13.35 -5.53
N ILE A 184 17.78 -13.33 -5.72
CA ILE A 184 18.62 -12.13 -5.58
C ILE A 184 19.18 -11.81 -6.95
N VAL A 185 18.75 -10.69 -7.55
CA VAL A 185 19.35 -10.15 -8.78
C VAL A 185 20.32 -9.06 -8.39
N SER A 186 21.60 -9.22 -8.77
CA SER A 186 22.68 -8.33 -8.32
C SER A 186 23.70 -8.04 -9.42
N ASP A 187 24.30 -6.85 -9.32
CA ASP A 187 25.58 -6.61 -10.00
C ASP A 187 26.67 -7.50 -9.38
N PRO A 188 27.58 -8.08 -10.19
CA PRO A 188 28.67 -8.92 -9.70
C PRO A 188 29.63 -8.21 -8.74
N LEU A 189 29.66 -6.86 -8.73
CA LEU A 189 30.41 -6.06 -7.78
C LEU A 189 30.07 -6.43 -6.32
N PHE A 190 28.82 -6.77 -6.05
CA PHE A 190 28.30 -7.00 -4.70
C PHE A 190 28.28 -8.47 -4.27
N GLN A 191 28.75 -9.39 -5.14
CA GLN A 191 28.67 -10.83 -4.90
C GLN A 191 29.31 -11.25 -3.57
N SER A 192 30.48 -10.72 -3.23
CA SER A 192 31.18 -11.06 -1.99
C SER A 192 30.45 -10.52 -0.75
N SER A 193 29.94 -9.30 -0.83
CA SER A 193 29.25 -8.63 0.26
C SER A 193 27.89 -9.26 0.58
N LEU A 194 27.26 -9.89 -0.39
CA LEU A 194 25.98 -10.59 -0.22
C LEU A 194 26.11 -11.91 0.56
N GLN A 195 27.28 -12.52 0.66
CA GLN A 195 27.43 -13.85 1.23
C GLN A 195 26.93 -13.97 2.69
N PRO A 196 27.17 -13.02 3.61
CA PRO A 196 26.62 -13.07 4.97
C PRO A 196 25.07 -13.05 4.99
N PHE A 197 24.45 -12.28 4.09
CA PHE A 197 22.99 -12.22 3.93
C PHE A 197 22.45 -13.54 3.38
N ILE A 198 23.04 -14.07 2.32
CA ILE A 198 22.67 -15.36 1.70
C ILE A 198 22.76 -16.50 2.71
N GLU A 199 23.88 -16.57 3.46
CA GLU A 199 24.08 -17.58 4.50
C GLU A 199 22.99 -17.49 5.58
N TRP A 200 22.63 -16.29 6.00
CA TRP A 200 21.60 -16.07 7.02
C TRP A 200 20.21 -16.45 6.50
N LYS A 201 19.81 -16.00 5.30
CA LYS A 201 18.53 -16.36 4.69
C LYS A 201 18.41 -17.87 4.47
N THR A 202 19.49 -18.53 4.04
CA THR A 202 19.53 -19.99 3.94
C THR A 202 19.31 -20.67 5.28
N LYS A 203 19.92 -20.16 6.38
CA LYS A 203 19.69 -20.67 7.74
C LYS A 203 18.27 -20.45 8.22
N LYS A 204 17.59 -19.39 7.78
CA LYS A 204 16.17 -19.15 8.03
C LYS A 204 15.24 -20.09 7.25
N GLY A 205 15.75 -20.87 6.33
CA GLY A 205 14.98 -21.86 5.56
C GLY A 205 14.62 -21.42 4.14
N PHE A 206 15.11 -20.27 3.66
CA PHE A 206 14.92 -19.89 2.27
C PHE A 206 15.82 -20.67 1.32
N GLN A 207 15.30 -21.01 0.15
CA GLN A 207 16.09 -21.47 -0.98
C GLN A 207 16.53 -20.23 -1.79
N ILE A 208 17.79 -19.86 -1.66
CA ILE A 208 18.34 -18.68 -2.35
C ILE A 208 18.74 -19.04 -3.78
N ILE A 209 18.35 -18.19 -4.72
CA ILE A 209 18.76 -18.22 -6.12
C ILE A 209 19.54 -16.93 -6.40
N GLU A 210 20.84 -17.07 -6.59
CA GLU A 210 21.72 -15.95 -6.92
C GLU A 210 21.73 -15.73 -8.45
N ALA A 211 21.47 -14.51 -8.89
CA ALA A 211 21.41 -14.11 -10.31
C ALA A 211 22.25 -12.86 -10.54
N TYR A 212 23.45 -13.03 -11.08
CA TYR A 212 24.35 -11.92 -11.33
C TYR A 212 24.29 -11.45 -12.79
N THR A 213 24.32 -10.13 -13.01
CA THR A 213 24.14 -9.51 -14.34
C THR A 213 25.26 -9.83 -15.34
N ASN A 214 26.42 -10.34 -14.89
CA ASN A 214 27.47 -10.85 -15.75
C ASN A 214 27.20 -12.28 -16.29
N ASP A 215 26.17 -12.98 -15.78
CA ASP A 215 25.68 -14.20 -16.40
C ASP A 215 24.86 -13.84 -17.66
N PRO A 216 25.22 -14.36 -18.85
CA PRO A 216 24.47 -14.08 -20.08
C PRO A 216 22.99 -14.47 -20.04
N ASN A 217 22.59 -15.39 -19.16
CA ASN A 217 21.19 -15.79 -18.99
C ASN A 217 20.38 -14.72 -18.21
N VAL A 218 21.02 -14.00 -17.30
CA VAL A 218 20.43 -12.88 -16.55
C VAL A 218 20.46 -11.60 -17.37
N GLY A 219 21.65 -11.26 -17.87
CA GLY A 219 21.90 -10.05 -18.65
C GLY A 219 21.82 -8.76 -17.83
N THR A 220 21.89 -7.61 -18.51
CA THR A 220 22.05 -6.27 -17.89
C THR A 220 20.89 -5.30 -18.19
N THR A 221 19.88 -5.72 -18.94
CA THR A 221 18.74 -4.89 -19.30
C THR A 221 17.50 -5.25 -18.48
N THR A 222 16.59 -4.31 -18.31
CA THR A 222 15.29 -4.57 -17.67
C THR A 222 14.60 -5.80 -18.26
N SER A 223 14.55 -5.87 -19.60
CA SER A 223 13.89 -6.98 -20.32
C SER A 223 14.58 -8.33 -20.12
N SER A 224 15.94 -8.38 -20.12
CA SER A 224 16.67 -9.65 -19.91
C SER A 224 16.50 -10.14 -18.47
N ILE A 225 16.64 -9.27 -17.48
CA ILE A 225 16.45 -9.58 -16.06
C ILE A 225 15.01 -10.05 -15.81
N LYS A 226 14.01 -9.30 -16.28
CA LYS A 226 12.59 -9.72 -16.20
C LYS A 226 12.40 -11.10 -16.81
N SER A 227 12.91 -11.34 -18.01
CA SER A 227 12.77 -12.64 -18.69
C SER A 227 13.39 -13.78 -17.89
N TYR A 228 14.52 -13.53 -17.24
CA TYR A 228 15.16 -14.51 -16.36
C TYR A 228 14.30 -14.83 -15.15
N VAL A 229 13.85 -13.80 -14.40
CA VAL A 229 13.00 -13.97 -13.21
C VAL A 229 11.69 -14.67 -13.58
N GLN A 230 11.05 -14.25 -14.67
CA GLN A 230 9.83 -14.89 -15.18
C GLN A 230 10.07 -16.35 -15.59
N SER A 231 11.25 -16.68 -16.13
CA SER A 231 11.60 -18.08 -16.47
C SER A 231 11.69 -18.96 -15.23
N LEU A 232 12.24 -18.44 -14.12
CA LEU A 232 12.26 -19.13 -12.83
C LEU A 232 10.84 -19.36 -12.30
N TYR A 233 9.99 -18.34 -12.40
CA TYR A 233 8.59 -18.44 -12.02
C TYR A 233 7.85 -19.48 -12.85
N ASN A 234 7.93 -19.40 -14.17
CA ASN A 234 7.24 -20.29 -15.11
C ASN A 234 7.74 -21.75 -15.09
N SER A 235 8.97 -21.98 -14.59
CA SER A 235 9.53 -23.35 -14.46
C SER A 235 9.01 -24.10 -13.24
N ALA A 236 8.14 -23.48 -12.45
CA ALA A 236 7.59 -24.06 -11.24
C ALA A 236 6.88 -25.38 -11.47
N THR A 237 7.03 -26.28 -10.51
CA THR A 237 6.36 -27.58 -10.44
C THR A 237 5.82 -27.79 -9.02
N VAL A 238 4.95 -28.79 -8.84
CA VAL A 238 4.43 -29.14 -7.51
C VAL A 238 5.55 -29.49 -6.52
N ASN A 239 6.67 -30.03 -7.00
CA ASN A 239 7.82 -30.42 -6.17
C ASN A 239 8.90 -29.33 -6.10
N ASP A 240 8.76 -28.27 -6.85
CA ASP A 240 9.68 -27.14 -6.92
C ASP A 240 8.90 -25.85 -7.20
N PRO A 241 8.20 -25.28 -6.16
CA PRO A 241 7.28 -24.17 -6.32
C PRO A 241 7.93 -22.89 -6.85
N ALA A 242 7.09 -21.99 -7.37
CA ALA A 242 7.53 -20.70 -7.88
C ALA A 242 8.17 -19.83 -6.78
N PRO A 243 9.16 -18.99 -7.12
CA PRO A 243 9.75 -18.06 -6.16
C PRO A 243 8.70 -17.08 -5.59
N THR A 244 8.93 -16.66 -4.34
CA THR A 244 8.06 -15.75 -3.60
C THR A 244 8.66 -14.37 -3.44
N TYR A 245 9.99 -14.27 -3.30
CA TYR A 245 10.68 -13.01 -3.04
C TYR A 245 11.72 -12.69 -4.11
N LEU A 246 11.83 -11.40 -4.46
CA LEU A 246 12.86 -10.83 -5.30
C LEU A 246 13.56 -9.68 -4.57
N LEU A 247 14.86 -9.76 -4.36
CA LEU A 247 15.71 -8.65 -3.95
C LEU A 247 16.55 -8.18 -5.14
N ILE A 248 16.44 -6.89 -5.45
CA ILE A 248 17.25 -6.21 -6.45
C ILE A 248 18.41 -5.52 -5.72
N VAL A 249 19.66 -5.81 -6.10
CA VAL A 249 20.84 -5.27 -5.41
C VAL A 249 21.69 -4.44 -6.36
N GLY A 250 21.72 -3.15 -6.10
CA GLY A 250 22.36 -2.11 -6.87
C GLY A 250 21.44 -0.95 -7.16
N ASP A 251 22.02 0.21 -7.44
CA ASP A 251 21.31 1.39 -7.93
C ASP A 251 20.93 1.22 -9.41
N ILE A 252 20.24 2.18 -10.02
CA ILE A 252 19.80 2.11 -11.43
C ILE A 252 20.97 1.97 -12.42
N ALA A 253 22.15 2.42 -12.04
CA ALA A 253 23.38 2.27 -12.84
C ALA A 253 23.84 0.80 -12.88
N GLN A 254 23.62 0.02 -11.84
CA GLN A 254 23.97 -1.38 -11.72
C GLN A 254 22.83 -2.29 -12.21
N ILE A 255 21.61 -2.05 -11.71
CA ILE A 255 20.39 -2.75 -12.09
C ILE A 255 19.34 -1.72 -12.54
N PRO A 256 19.11 -1.56 -13.84
CA PRO A 256 18.19 -0.56 -14.36
C PRO A 256 16.76 -0.78 -13.82
N SER A 257 15.96 0.28 -13.77
CA SER A 257 14.53 0.22 -13.44
C SER A 257 13.69 0.41 -14.69
N PHE A 258 12.44 -0.06 -14.66
CA PHE A 258 11.45 0.24 -15.69
C PHE A 258 10.93 1.68 -15.54
N SER A 259 10.31 2.18 -16.62
CA SER A 259 9.43 3.35 -16.56
C SER A 259 8.00 2.88 -16.33
N GLY A 260 7.25 3.58 -15.49
CA GLY A 260 5.83 3.31 -15.29
C GLY A 260 5.00 3.49 -16.58
N ASN A 261 3.89 2.79 -16.69
CA ASN A 261 2.93 2.92 -17.79
C ASN A 261 2.01 4.14 -17.58
N SER A 262 1.62 4.39 -16.32
CA SER A 262 0.74 5.49 -15.94
C SER A 262 1.48 6.83 -15.76
N GLY A 263 2.80 6.86 -15.99
CA GLY A 263 3.66 8.05 -15.90
C GLY A 263 5.11 7.76 -16.21
N SER A 264 5.96 8.82 -16.21
CA SER A 264 7.39 8.72 -16.51
C SER A 264 8.24 8.57 -15.24
N HIS A 265 7.80 7.76 -14.30
CA HIS A 265 8.50 7.48 -13.03
C HIS A 265 9.21 6.14 -13.09
N VAL A 266 10.20 5.95 -12.23
CA VAL A 266 10.86 4.65 -12.08
C VAL A 266 9.95 3.66 -11.35
N SER A 267 9.98 2.39 -11.79
CA SER A 267 9.20 1.32 -11.18
C SER A 267 9.92 -0.01 -11.27
N ASP A 268 10.07 -0.69 -10.13
CA ASP A 268 10.59 -2.07 -10.05
C ASP A 268 9.47 -3.13 -10.13
N LEU A 269 8.20 -2.72 -10.08
CA LEU A 269 7.03 -3.59 -10.20
C LEU A 269 7.16 -4.60 -11.35
N PHE A 270 7.57 -4.09 -12.51
CA PHE A 270 7.58 -4.88 -13.74
C PHE A 270 8.62 -6.01 -13.77
N TYR A 271 9.52 -6.10 -12.79
CA TYR A 271 10.34 -7.28 -12.58
C TYR A 271 9.55 -8.47 -12.05
N CYS A 272 8.41 -8.22 -11.41
CA CYS A 272 7.56 -9.21 -10.78
C CYS A 272 6.16 -9.32 -11.36
N GLU A 273 5.77 -8.47 -12.33
CA GLU A 273 4.52 -8.56 -13.07
C GLU A 273 4.77 -9.38 -14.35
N PHE A 274 4.06 -10.52 -14.54
CA PHE A 274 4.33 -11.46 -15.64
C PHE A 274 3.15 -11.69 -16.58
N ASP A 275 1.94 -11.28 -16.25
CA ASP A 275 0.74 -11.52 -17.04
C ASP A 275 0.54 -10.47 -18.17
N GLY A 276 1.11 -9.27 -18.06
CA GLY A 276 1.12 -8.22 -19.08
C GLY A 276 -0.26 -7.65 -19.41
N ASN A 277 -0.36 -6.86 -20.50
CA ASN A 277 -1.63 -6.41 -21.10
C ASN A 277 -2.63 -5.75 -20.11
N GLY A 278 -2.15 -4.86 -19.25
CA GLY A 278 -2.99 -4.11 -18.29
C GLY A 278 -3.11 -4.80 -16.94
N ASP A 279 -2.37 -5.88 -16.73
CA ASP A 279 -2.09 -6.37 -15.40
C ASP A 279 -0.98 -5.54 -14.75
N PHE A 280 -1.13 -5.27 -13.45
CA PHE A 280 -0.15 -4.52 -12.66
C PHE A 280 -0.03 -5.11 -11.25
N TYR A 281 -0.43 -6.37 -11.06
CA TYR A 281 -0.29 -7.10 -9.80
C TYR A 281 0.95 -7.99 -9.86
N PRO A 282 1.83 -7.91 -8.86
CA PRO A 282 3.07 -8.70 -8.87
C PRO A 282 2.83 -10.14 -8.42
N GLU A 283 3.54 -11.08 -9.05
CA GLU A 283 3.60 -12.50 -8.68
C GLU A 283 4.62 -12.80 -7.58
N MET A 284 5.45 -11.83 -7.22
CA MET A 284 6.47 -11.95 -6.18
C MET A 284 6.51 -10.67 -5.33
N TYR A 285 6.80 -10.81 -4.05
CA TYR A 285 7.21 -9.68 -3.22
C TYR A 285 8.58 -9.20 -3.64
N TYR A 286 8.77 -7.88 -3.76
CA TYR A 286 10.03 -7.32 -4.20
C TYR A 286 10.48 -6.15 -3.32
N GLY A 287 11.80 -5.94 -3.31
CA GLY A 287 12.45 -4.81 -2.67
C GLY A 287 13.82 -4.56 -3.27
N ARG A 288 14.41 -3.41 -2.95
CA ARG A 288 15.71 -3.01 -3.48
C ARG A 288 16.68 -2.65 -2.36
N PHE A 289 17.89 -3.24 -2.42
CA PHE A 289 19.08 -2.70 -1.78
C PHE A 289 19.78 -1.80 -2.80
N SER A 290 19.40 -0.51 -2.80
CA SER A 290 20.00 0.45 -3.73
C SER A 290 21.36 0.91 -3.23
N GLY A 291 22.39 0.82 -4.07
CA GLY A 291 23.73 1.27 -3.74
C GLY A 291 24.65 1.22 -4.94
N ASN A 292 25.60 2.17 -4.97
CA ASN A 292 26.63 2.32 -6.00
C ASN A 292 27.97 1.71 -5.59
N THR A 293 28.18 1.52 -4.30
CA THR A 293 29.43 1.05 -3.70
C THR A 293 29.21 -0.17 -2.83
N VAL A 294 30.29 -0.91 -2.60
CA VAL A 294 30.29 -2.08 -1.71
C VAL A 294 29.85 -1.70 -0.31
N ASP A 295 30.37 -0.59 0.23
CA ASP A 295 30.07 -0.12 1.59
C ASP A 295 28.57 0.19 1.75
N GLU A 296 27.93 0.83 0.76
CA GLU A 296 26.49 1.11 0.79
C GLU A 296 25.63 -0.15 0.83
N ILE A 297 26.03 -1.22 0.15
CA ILE A 297 25.33 -2.50 0.19
C ILE A 297 25.61 -3.23 1.51
N GLU A 298 26.85 -3.23 1.99
CA GLU A 298 27.22 -3.85 3.27
C GLU A 298 26.46 -3.21 4.44
N ASN A 299 26.28 -1.87 4.46
CA ASN A 299 25.49 -1.17 5.46
C ASN A 299 24.02 -1.63 5.51
N GLN A 300 23.41 -1.86 4.36
CA GLN A 300 22.02 -2.36 4.27
C GLN A 300 21.91 -3.81 4.74
N ILE A 301 22.88 -4.64 4.38
CA ILE A 301 22.97 -6.03 4.83
C ILE A 301 23.16 -6.08 6.35
N GLU A 302 24.08 -5.29 6.89
CA GLU A 302 24.35 -5.24 8.33
C GLU A 302 23.10 -4.86 9.13
N LYS A 303 22.39 -3.82 8.72
CA LYS A 303 21.13 -3.39 9.36
C LYS A 303 20.08 -4.51 9.33
N THR A 304 19.90 -5.15 8.18
CA THR A 304 18.98 -6.28 8.03
C THR A 304 19.36 -7.44 8.96
N LEU A 305 20.63 -7.81 8.98
CA LEU A 305 21.13 -8.89 9.84
C LEU A 305 21.04 -8.55 11.33
N THR A 306 21.29 -7.28 11.70
CA THR A 306 21.14 -6.79 13.06
C THR A 306 19.69 -6.93 13.51
N HIS A 307 18.74 -6.50 12.68
CA HIS A 307 17.31 -6.59 12.98
C HIS A 307 16.85 -8.04 13.08
N GLU A 308 17.08 -8.86 12.07
CA GLU A 308 16.61 -10.26 12.04
C GLU A 308 17.27 -11.18 13.07
N LYS A 309 18.48 -10.86 13.51
CA LYS A 309 19.20 -11.61 14.55
C LYS A 309 18.97 -11.05 15.96
N TYR A 310 18.15 -10.00 16.09
CA TYR A 310 17.87 -9.32 17.34
C TYR A 310 19.15 -8.82 18.05
N LEU A 311 20.08 -8.22 17.28
CA LEU A 311 21.36 -7.73 17.80
C LEU A 311 21.28 -6.23 18.14
N PHE A 312 20.21 -5.83 18.77
CA PHE A 312 19.97 -4.44 19.16
C PHE A 312 20.87 -4.00 20.31
N THR A 313 21.23 -2.72 20.31
CA THR A 313 21.94 -2.09 21.42
C THR A 313 21.01 -1.98 22.63
N ASP A 314 19.81 -1.46 22.42
CA ASP A 314 18.71 -1.43 23.38
C ASP A 314 17.40 -1.84 22.67
N PRO A 315 16.80 -2.98 22.99
CA PRO A 315 15.55 -3.41 22.34
C PRO A 315 14.34 -2.54 22.70
N ASN A 316 14.42 -1.67 23.71
CA ASN A 316 13.30 -0.80 24.11
C ASN A 316 12.90 0.19 22.98
N PHE A 317 13.75 0.45 21.98
CA PHE A 317 13.38 1.26 20.82
C PHE A 317 12.21 0.67 20.02
N LEU A 318 11.95 -0.63 20.16
CA LEU A 318 10.82 -1.30 19.52
C LEU A 318 9.47 -0.82 20.10
N ASP A 319 9.48 -0.24 21.30
CA ASP A 319 8.29 0.34 21.93
C ASP A 319 8.04 1.79 21.44
N ASP A 320 9.00 2.43 20.78
CA ASP A 320 8.91 3.83 20.38
C ASP A 320 8.41 4.00 18.93
N ILE A 321 7.37 4.83 18.77
CA ILE A 321 6.68 5.07 17.49
C ILE A 321 6.60 6.58 17.22
N VAL A 322 7.01 7.01 16.04
CA VAL A 322 6.92 8.40 15.57
C VAL A 322 5.86 8.51 14.48
N LEU A 323 4.79 9.29 14.70
CA LEU A 323 3.70 9.48 13.76
C LEU A 323 3.49 10.96 13.47
N VAL A 324 3.56 11.35 12.20
CA VAL A 324 3.55 12.76 11.78
C VAL A 324 2.48 13.02 10.73
N ALA A 325 1.48 13.84 11.08
CA ALA A 325 0.62 14.51 10.14
C ALA A 325 1.28 15.85 9.77
N GLY A 326 1.93 15.93 8.62
CA GLY A 326 2.67 17.13 8.19
C GLY A 326 1.76 18.33 7.88
N VAL A 327 2.35 19.41 7.42
CA VAL A 327 1.65 20.68 7.25
C VAL A 327 0.90 20.75 5.93
N ASP A 328 -0.41 20.91 6.00
CA ASP A 328 -1.28 21.40 4.94
C ASP A 328 -2.57 21.93 5.57
N GLY A 329 -2.86 23.24 5.39
CA GLY A 329 -4.02 23.89 6.03
C GLY A 329 -5.38 23.39 5.53
N ALA A 330 -5.46 22.80 4.35
CA ALA A 330 -6.71 22.31 3.76
C ALA A 330 -6.95 20.82 4.03
N TYR A 331 -5.91 20.00 3.98
CA TYR A 331 -6.01 18.54 4.00
C TYR A 331 -5.49 17.90 5.29
N ALA A 332 -4.42 18.39 5.88
CA ALA A 332 -3.84 17.80 7.08
C ALA A 332 -4.81 17.67 8.26
N PRO A 333 -5.73 18.63 8.54
CA PRO A 333 -6.70 18.49 9.63
C PRO A 333 -7.61 17.27 9.51
N THR A 334 -7.84 16.78 8.31
CA THR A 334 -8.75 15.66 8.04
C THR A 334 -8.00 14.41 7.60
N TYR A 335 -7.21 14.51 6.54
CA TYR A 335 -6.50 13.38 5.95
C TYR A 335 -5.29 12.98 6.79
N GLY A 336 -4.40 13.94 7.06
CA GLY A 336 -3.19 13.68 7.83
C GLY A 336 -3.51 13.23 9.26
N ASN A 337 -4.29 14.05 9.99
CA ASN A 337 -4.69 13.68 11.34
C ASN A 337 -5.53 12.40 11.37
N GLY A 338 -6.38 12.17 10.38
CA GLY A 338 -7.19 10.97 10.31
C GLY A 338 -6.35 9.70 10.19
N GLN A 339 -5.31 9.72 9.37
CA GLN A 339 -4.38 8.61 9.25
C GLN A 339 -3.66 8.35 10.58
N ILE A 340 -3.13 9.38 11.22
CA ILE A 340 -2.39 9.24 12.48
C ILE A 340 -3.30 8.85 13.65
N ASN A 341 -4.48 9.46 13.77
CA ASN A 341 -5.43 9.12 14.83
C ASN A 341 -5.92 7.68 14.70
N TYR A 342 -6.17 7.19 13.46
CA TYR A 342 -6.53 5.79 13.25
C TYR A 342 -5.45 4.84 13.77
N ALA A 343 -4.20 5.11 13.43
CA ALA A 343 -3.06 4.31 13.86
C ALA A 343 -2.94 4.29 15.38
N THR A 344 -3.08 5.45 16.04
CA THR A 344 -2.97 5.55 17.50
C THR A 344 -4.19 5.00 18.25
N ASP A 345 -5.40 5.27 17.76
CA ASP A 345 -6.60 4.82 18.46
C ASP A 345 -6.76 3.29 18.43
N ASN A 346 -6.30 2.64 17.35
CA ASN A 346 -6.48 1.21 17.19
C ASN A 346 -5.24 0.39 17.58
N TYR A 347 -4.02 0.87 17.32
CA TYR A 347 -2.81 0.03 17.37
C TYR A 347 -1.67 0.61 18.19
N PHE A 348 -1.16 1.79 17.82
CA PHE A 348 0.03 2.37 18.42
C PHE A 348 -0.36 3.24 19.62
N ASN A 349 -0.45 2.63 20.79
CA ASN A 349 -0.86 3.35 21.98
C ASN A 349 -0.35 2.68 23.28
N ILE A 350 -0.54 3.37 24.40
CA ILE A 350 -0.08 2.92 25.72
C ILE A 350 -0.76 1.62 26.20
N ALA A 351 -1.94 1.28 25.66
CA ALA A 351 -2.59 0.00 26.00
C ALA A 351 -1.80 -1.21 25.47
N HIS A 352 -0.99 -0.99 24.43
CA HIS A 352 -0.07 -1.97 23.85
C HIS A 352 1.37 -1.80 24.36
N ASN A 353 1.58 -1.06 25.44
CA ASN A 353 2.86 -0.69 26.03
C ASN A 353 3.79 0.11 25.10
N LEU A 354 3.24 0.81 24.11
CA LEU A 354 4.01 1.62 23.17
C LEU A 354 4.08 3.08 23.60
N THR A 355 5.21 3.70 23.36
CA THR A 355 5.47 5.14 23.53
C THR A 355 5.25 5.86 22.20
N ILE A 356 4.28 6.75 22.14
CA ILE A 356 3.88 7.41 20.90
C ILE A 356 4.28 8.87 20.87
N HIS A 357 5.07 9.23 19.87
CA HIS A 357 5.46 10.59 19.56
C HIS A 357 4.59 11.12 18.41
N ASN A 358 3.39 11.63 18.77
CA ASN A 358 2.42 12.13 17.81
C ASN A 358 2.63 13.61 17.48
N TYR A 359 2.72 13.91 16.19
CA TYR A 359 2.80 15.25 15.63
C TYR A 359 1.59 15.52 14.74
N LEU A 360 0.50 15.98 15.36
CA LEU A 360 -0.76 16.31 14.68
C LEU A 360 -0.79 17.75 14.20
N TYR A 361 -1.45 18.00 13.07
CA TYR A 361 -1.71 19.34 12.58
C TYR A 361 -2.90 19.97 13.30
N GLY A 362 -2.73 21.17 13.85
CA GLY A 362 -3.82 21.90 14.52
C GLY A 362 -3.34 23.09 15.35
N SER A 363 -4.25 23.95 15.75
CA SER A 363 -3.92 25.13 16.53
C SER A 363 -3.32 24.75 17.89
N GLY A 364 -2.12 25.29 18.17
CA GLY A 364 -1.39 25.06 19.42
C GLY A 364 -0.62 23.74 19.48
N THR A 365 -0.62 22.94 18.42
CA THR A 365 0.27 21.77 18.32
C THR A 365 1.71 22.19 18.01
N PRO A 366 2.72 21.37 18.30
CA PRO A 366 4.11 21.69 17.97
C PRO A 366 4.31 22.06 16.50
N ILE A 367 3.67 21.35 15.57
CA ILE A 367 3.75 21.62 14.12
C ILE A 367 3.32 23.03 13.75
N THR A 368 2.29 23.58 14.41
CA THR A 368 1.76 24.92 14.09
C THR A 368 2.29 26.03 14.98
N SER A 369 2.81 25.71 16.17
CA SER A 369 3.30 26.71 17.14
C SER A 369 4.80 26.95 17.05
N ASP A 370 5.58 25.90 16.78
CA ASP A 370 7.05 25.96 16.67
C ASP A 370 7.56 24.83 15.76
N MET A 371 7.45 25.01 14.45
CA MET A 371 7.83 24.00 13.47
C MET A 371 9.33 23.60 13.51
N PRO A 372 10.28 24.54 13.67
CA PRO A 372 11.69 24.16 13.85
C PRO A 372 11.91 23.24 15.05
N GLN A 373 11.20 23.49 16.17
CA GLN A 373 11.26 22.61 17.34
C GLN A 373 10.60 21.25 17.06
N ALA A 374 9.49 21.23 16.33
CA ALA A 374 8.86 19.98 15.91
C ALA A 374 9.79 19.12 15.06
N SER A 375 10.45 19.70 14.05
CA SER A 375 11.47 19.02 13.24
C SER A 375 12.61 18.47 14.11
N ALA A 376 13.18 19.31 15.00
CA ALA A 376 14.23 18.89 15.90
C ALA A 376 13.81 17.73 16.82
N SER A 377 12.57 17.76 17.32
CA SER A 377 12.03 16.69 18.17
C SER A 377 11.82 15.38 17.40
N ILE A 378 11.31 15.44 16.16
CA ILE A 378 11.15 14.27 15.28
C ILE A 378 12.51 13.64 15.01
N ILE A 379 13.52 14.44 14.65
CA ILE A 379 14.89 13.98 14.40
C ILE A 379 15.48 13.36 15.67
N SER A 380 15.25 13.97 16.85
CA SER A 380 15.72 13.43 18.13
C SER A 380 15.07 12.06 18.41
N ASN A 381 13.74 11.94 18.28
CA ASN A 381 13.04 10.68 18.53
C ASN A 381 13.54 9.56 17.60
N VAL A 382 13.70 9.84 16.30
CA VAL A 382 14.29 8.86 15.36
C VAL A 382 15.75 8.55 15.71
N SER A 383 16.49 9.54 16.19
CA SER A 383 17.90 9.38 16.61
C SER A 383 18.08 8.57 17.88
N GLU A 384 17.08 8.54 18.74
CA GLU A 384 17.03 7.72 19.97
C GLU A 384 16.59 6.27 19.69
N GLY A 385 16.25 5.95 18.44
CA GLY A 385 15.72 4.67 17.99
C GLY A 385 14.19 4.66 17.98
N THR A 386 13.59 4.09 16.94
CA THR A 386 12.13 3.91 16.82
C THR A 386 11.81 2.70 15.95
N ALA A 387 10.80 1.90 16.35
CA ALA A 387 10.34 0.76 15.56
C ALA A 387 9.67 1.20 14.25
N LEU A 388 8.92 2.30 14.32
CA LEU A 388 8.22 2.89 13.18
C LEU A 388 8.32 4.41 13.21
N ALA A 389 8.66 5.01 12.08
CA ALA A 389 8.42 6.43 11.82
C ALA A 389 7.53 6.56 10.57
N ASN A 390 6.34 7.16 10.71
CA ASN A 390 5.44 7.38 9.57
C ASN A 390 5.06 8.85 9.43
N TYR A 391 5.16 9.34 8.21
CA TYR A 391 4.81 10.71 7.82
C TYR A 391 3.78 10.73 6.71
N THR A 392 2.83 11.66 6.78
CA THR A 392 1.85 11.90 5.73
C THR A 392 1.60 13.39 5.51
N ALA A 393 2.08 13.95 4.42
CA ALA A 393 1.77 15.27 3.82
C ALA A 393 2.62 15.50 2.56
N HIS A 394 3.45 16.54 2.55
CA HIS A 394 4.28 16.95 1.42
C HIS A 394 5.72 16.50 1.61
N CYS A 395 6.31 15.95 0.55
CA CYS A 395 7.72 15.55 0.48
C CYS A 395 8.36 16.00 -0.82
N GLY A 396 9.67 15.93 -0.83
CA GLY A 396 10.52 15.90 -2.01
C GLY A 396 11.32 14.61 -2.04
N TYR A 397 12.13 14.42 -3.09
CA TYR A 397 13.00 13.25 -3.18
C TYR A 397 14.02 13.17 -2.03
N ASN A 398 14.35 14.29 -1.42
CA ASN A 398 15.30 14.38 -0.31
C ASN A 398 14.67 14.28 1.09
N GLY A 399 13.35 14.06 1.21
CA GLY A 399 12.68 13.78 2.48
C GLY A 399 11.40 14.56 2.74
N TRP A 400 10.98 14.55 4.00
CA TRP A 400 9.77 15.18 4.51
C TRP A 400 9.86 16.71 4.44
N GLY A 401 8.76 17.37 4.07
CA GLY A 401 8.71 18.82 3.92
C GLY A 401 8.61 19.54 5.26
N ASP A 402 7.40 19.59 5.82
CA ASP A 402 7.10 20.32 7.05
C ASP A 402 6.28 19.43 8.00
N PRO A 403 6.76 19.11 9.20
CA PRO A 403 8.12 19.34 9.72
C PRO A 403 9.19 18.61 8.91
N SER A 404 10.34 19.27 8.72
CA SER A 404 11.42 18.73 7.90
C SER A 404 12.15 17.59 8.60
N PHE A 405 12.35 16.49 7.87
CA PHE A 405 13.31 15.43 8.14
C PHE A 405 13.82 14.91 6.80
N ASN A 406 15.09 15.12 6.49
CA ASN A 406 15.65 14.94 5.16
C ASN A 406 17.00 14.19 5.16
N SER A 407 17.54 13.91 3.98
CA SER A 407 18.77 13.14 3.80
C SER A 407 19.96 13.72 4.55
N SER A 408 20.05 15.06 4.72
CA SER A 408 21.13 15.66 5.53
C SER A 408 20.96 15.39 7.03
N ASP A 409 19.72 15.33 7.51
CA ASP A 409 19.43 15.00 8.92
C ASP A 409 19.75 13.53 9.22
N VAL A 410 19.54 12.62 8.26
CA VAL A 410 19.90 11.20 8.38
C VAL A 410 21.36 11.02 8.75
N THR A 411 22.25 11.85 8.21
CA THR A 411 23.69 11.78 8.52
C THR A 411 24.01 12.11 9.99
N THR A 412 23.08 12.76 10.70
CA THR A 412 23.25 13.20 12.10
C THR A 412 22.67 12.23 13.12
N LEU A 413 21.87 11.25 12.70
CA LEU A 413 21.24 10.27 13.58
C LEU A 413 22.26 9.50 14.43
N GLN A 414 21.82 8.96 15.57
CA GLN A 414 22.65 8.23 16.52
C GLN A 414 22.08 6.83 16.87
N ASN A 415 21.07 6.37 16.13
CA ASN A 415 20.34 5.14 16.38
C ASN A 415 21.09 3.86 15.96
N TYR A 416 22.31 3.68 16.50
CA TYR A 416 23.16 2.53 16.21
C TYR A 416 22.54 1.21 16.68
N ASN A 417 22.33 0.28 15.75
CA ASN A 417 21.65 -1.01 15.94
C ASN A 417 20.18 -0.91 16.38
N GLU A 418 19.55 0.25 16.19
CA GLU A 418 18.15 0.52 16.56
C GLU A 418 17.38 1.03 15.31
N TYR A 419 17.40 0.20 14.27
CA TYR A 419 16.90 0.55 12.95
C TYR A 419 15.47 0.06 12.76
N GLY A 420 14.50 0.96 12.73
CA GLY A 420 13.11 0.64 12.45
C GLY A 420 12.70 0.80 10.99
N LEU A 421 11.41 0.60 10.72
CA LEU A 421 10.79 0.87 9.44
C LEU A 421 10.39 2.35 9.34
N VAL A 422 10.68 2.98 8.20
CA VAL A 422 10.18 4.32 7.88
C VAL A 422 9.15 4.23 6.76
N ILE A 423 7.99 4.89 6.94
CA ILE A 423 6.92 4.97 5.92
C ILE A 423 6.68 6.44 5.59
N SER A 424 6.71 6.76 4.32
CA SER A 424 6.50 8.12 3.82
C SER A 424 5.33 8.15 2.83
N ASN A 425 4.12 8.42 3.34
CA ASN A 425 2.92 8.61 2.52
C ASN A 425 2.92 10.03 1.94
N CYS A 426 3.80 10.28 0.97
CA CYS A 426 4.03 11.59 0.37
C CYS A 426 4.79 11.48 -0.96
N CYS A 427 4.97 12.60 -1.66
CA CYS A 427 5.56 12.66 -2.99
C CYS A 427 7.07 12.37 -2.99
N LEU A 428 7.54 11.48 -3.87
CA LEU A 428 8.94 11.36 -4.32
C LEU A 428 9.98 10.77 -3.34
N PRO A 429 9.72 10.37 -2.08
CA PRO A 429 10.79 9.98 -1.14
C PRO A 429 11.59 8.75 -1.60
N ASN A 430 11.04 7.94 -2.52
CA ASN A 430 11.71 6.83 -3.20
C ASN A 430 11.91 7.09 -4.70
N LYS A 431 12.16 8.33 -5.11
CA LYS A 431 12.53 8.67 -6.49
C LYS A 431 14.00 8.32 -6.73
N PHE A 432 14.28 7.01 -6.84
CA PHE A 432 15.64 6.45 -6.91
C PHE A 432 16.32 6.56 -8.29
N ASP A 433 15.80 7.38 -9.20
CA ASP A 433 16.49 7.90 -10.39
C ASP A 433 17.16 9.27 -10.15
N GLU A 434 17.03 9.81 -8.93
CA GLU A 434 17.87 10.91 -8.44
C GLU A 434 19.23 10.37 -7.92
N PRO A 435 20.26 11.20 -7.78
CA PRO A 435 21.56 10.75 -7.27
C PRO A 435 21.50 10.05 -5.91
N GLU A 436 20.59 10.50 -5.04
CA GLU A 436 20.23 9.87 -3.78
C GLU A 436 18.85 10.37 -3.35
N CYS A 437 17.90 9.48 -3.20
CA CYS A 437 16.61 9.81 -2.59
C CYS A 437 16.62 9.54 -1.08
N PHE A 438 15.56 10.00 -0.39
CA PHE A 438 15.47 9.89 1.07
C PHE A 438 15.51 8.43 1.56
N GLY A 439 14.79 7.53 0.87
CA GLY A 439 14.82 6.10 1.19
C GLY A 439 16.23 5.50 1.06
N GLU A 440 16.98 5.88 0.03
CA GLU A 440 18.36 5.45 -0.15
C GLU A 440 19.27 6.00 0.96
N ALA A 441 19.15 7.29 1.30
CA ALA A 441 19.94 7.90 2.37
C ALA A 441 19.72 7.17 3.71
N LEU A 442 18.49 6.81 4.06
CA LEU A 442 18.16 6.04 5.27
C LEU A 442 18.84 4.68 5.32
N LEU A 443 18.97 4.00 4.18
CA LEU A 443 19.51 2.64 4.13
C LEU A 443 21.02 2.61 3.90
N ARG A 444 21.57 3.53 3.08
CA ARG A 444 23.00 3.56 2.70
C ARG A 444 23.92 4.01 3.82
N VAL A 445 23.44 4.89 4.70
CA VAL A 445 24.25 5.47 5.77
C VAL A 445 24.76 4.40 6.74
N GLU A 446 26.02 4.50 7.13
CA GLU A 446 26.67 3.58 8.07
C GLU A 446 26.20 3.83 9.51
N ASN A 447 25.91 2.75 10.26
CA ASN A 447 25.65 2.76 11.72
C ASN A 447 24.45 3.62 12.17
N LYS A 448 23.50 3.91 11.30
CA LYS A 448 22.30 4.71 11.60
C LYS A 448 21.25 4.56 10.50
N GLY A 449 20.13 5.30 10.60
CA GLY A 449 19.07 5.30 9.57
C GLY A 449 18.00 4.27 9.82
N ALA A 450 17.60 3.53 8.81
CA ALA A 450 16.47 2.59 8.86
C ALA A 450 16.82 1.20 8.29
N VAL A 451 16.04 0.19 8.65
CA VAL A 451 16.14 -1.17 8.10
C VAL A 451 15.30 -1.34 6.84
N GLY A 452 14.36 -0.44 6.60
CA GLY A 452 13.54 -0.36 5.41
C GLY A 452 12.83 0.97 5.27
N HIS A 453 12.50 1.35 4.04
CA HIS A 453 11.71 2.53 3.74
C HIS A 453 10.64 2.23 2.68
N ILE A 454 9.38 2.47 3.04
CA ILE A 454 8.25 2.39 2.12
C ILE A 454 7.87 3.81 1.71
N GLY A 455 7.85 4.08 0.41
CA GLY A 455 7.50 5.40 -0.12
C GLY A 455 7.36 5.41 -1.64
N ALA A 456 6.91 6.54 -2.18
CA ALA A 456 6.58 6.68 -3.59
C ALA A 456 7.74 7.22 -4.43
N SER A 457 7.89 6.73 -5.66
CA SER A 457 8.83 7.26 -6.66
C SER A 457 8.27 8.44 -7.46
N ASN A 458 6.99 8.80 -7.26
CA ASN A 458 6.33 9.93 -7.91
C ASN A 458 5.35 10.63 -6.95
N ASN A 459 4.58 11.59 -7.48
CA ASN A 459 3.62 12.36 -6.69
C ASN A 459 2.47 11.47 -6.21
N THR A 460 2.08 11.61 -4.95
CA THR A 460 0.95 10.91 -4.36
C THR A 460 -0.30 11.80 -4.25
N TYR A 461 -1.41 11.18 -3.85
CA TYR A 461 -2.70 11.82 -3.71
C TYR A 461 -3.20 11.71 -2.27
N TRP A 462 -4.05 12.66 -1.84
CA TRP A 462 -4.57 12.70 -0.47
C TRP A 462 -5.52 11.54 -0.16
N ASP A 463 -6.45 11.23 -1.07
CA ASP A 463 -7.42 10.16 -0.88
C ASP A 463 -6.73 8.78 -0.88
N GLU A 464 -5.87 8.53 -1.85
CA GLU A 464 -5.18 7.25 -2.01
C GLU A 464 -4.21 6.97 -0.86
N ASP A 465 -3.42 7.95 -0.39
CA ASP A 465 -2.53 7.75 0.77
C ASP A 465 -3.32 7.49 2.05
N TYR A 466 -4.49 8.11 2.19
CA TYR A 466 -5.40 7.81 3.30
C TYR A 466 -5.92 6.37 3.22
N TRP A 467 -6.42 5.96 2.05
CA TRP A 467 -6.90 4.58 1.85
C TRP A 467 -5.78 3.55 1.98
N TRP A 468 -4.60 3.86 1.50
CA TRP A 468 -3.42 3.01 1.64
C TRP A 468 -3.17 2.65 3.11
N SER A 469 -3.28 3.61 3.98
CA SER A 469 -2.96 3.47 5.42
C SER A 469 -4.12 2.92 6.24
N VAL A 470 -5.34 3.48 6.04
CA VAL A 470 -6.52 3.31 6.89
C VAL A 470 -7.55 2.37 6.25
N GLY A 471 -7.51 2.22 4.93
CA GLY A 471 -8.47 1.44 4.16
C GLY A 471 -9.58 2.25 3.50
N ASN A 472 -10.32 1.58 2.64
CA ASN A 472 -11.38 2.16 1.83
C ASN A 472 -12.52 2.74 2.67
N THR A 473 -12.86 4.00 2.44
CA THR A 473 -14.03 4.67 3.03
C THR A 473 -14.43 5.91 2.21
N SER A 474 -15.72 6.18 2.10
CA SER A 474 -16.24 7.44 1.56
C SER A 474 -16.28 8.56 2.60
N ASN A 475 -16.11 8.23 3.86
CA ASN A 475 -16.13 9.18 4.97
C ASN A 475 -14.73 9.48 5.47
N ILE A 476 -13.93 10.19 4.67
CA ILE A 476 -12.62 10.65 5.09
C ILE A 476 -12.79 11.68 6.20
N THR A 477 -12.25 11.40 7.37
CA THR A 477 -12.43 12.15 8.60
C THR A 477 -11.16 12.17 9.44
N ALA A 478 -11.06 13.13 10.35
CA ALA A 478 -9.94 13.22 11.30
C ALA A 478 -9.93 12.09 12.35
N ASN A 479 -11.05 11.40 12.57
CA ASN A 479 -11.17 10.32 13.55
C ASN A 479 -11.90 9.13 12.92
N PRO A 480 -11.26 8.39 12.00
CA PRO A 480 -11.84 7.18 11.44
C PRO A 480 -11.85 6.06 12.49
N THR A 481 -12.77 5.14 12.35
CA THR A 481 -12.88 3.98 13.24
C THR A 481 -12.60 2.70 12.47
N TYR A 482 -12.07 1.68 13.13
CA TYR A 482 -11.87 0.35 12.54
C TYR A 482 -13.13 -0.14 11.81
N SER A 483 -14.29 -0.01 12.48
CA SER A 483 -15.58 -0.38 11.91
C SER A 483 -16.08 0.56 10.80
N GLY A 484 -15.39 1.62 10.47
CA GLY A 484 -15.76 2.60 9.44
C GLY A 484 -14.93 2.53 8.16
N THR A 485 -13.98 1.61 8.09
CA THR A 485 -13.00 1.51 7.00
C THR A 485 -12.92 0.11 6.42
N GLY A 486 -12.33 -0.02 5.23
CA GLY A 486 -12.08 -1.29 4.55
C GLY A 486 -10.78 -1.97 4.93
N LEU A 487 -10.09 -1.50 5.96
CA LEU A 487 -8.78 -1.93 6.43
C LEU A 487 -7.63 -1.62 5.45
N GLY A 488 -6.57 -1.00 5.95
CA GLY A 488 -5.39 -0.57 5.19
C GLY A 488 -4.10 -1.27 5.60
N ALA A 489 -2.97 -0.61 5.37
CA ALA A 489 -1.65 -1.13 5.71
C ALA A 489 -1.45 -1.32 7.21
N TYR A 490 -1.98 -0.43 8.05
CA TYR A 490 -1.88 -0.59 9.51
C TYR A 490 -2.60 -1.85 9.99
N ASP A 491 -3.80 -2.12 9.47
CA ASP A 491 -4.60 -3.29 9.83
C ASP A 491 -3.97 -4.60 9.36
N SER A 492 -3.17 -4.55 8.30
CA SER A 492 -2.45 -5.73 7.82
C SER A 492 -1.27 -6.09 8.71
N TRP A 493 -0.71 -5.11 9.42
CA TRP A 493 0.48 -5.30 10.25
C TRP A 493 0.15 -5.55 11.71
N MET A 494 -0.93 -4.94 12.23
CA MET A 494 -1.29 -4.97 13.65
C MET A 494 -2.52 -5.85 13.89
N HIS A 495 -2.58 -6.56 15.02
CA HIS A 495 -3.49 -7.69 15.26
C HIS A 495 -4.26 -7.53 16.57
N GLU A 496 -5.31 -6.70 16.54
CA GLU A 496 -6.11 -6.41 17.72
C GLU A 496 -7.60 -6.76 17.57
N ASN A 497 -7.99 -7.31 16.41
CA ASN A 497 -9.40 -7.43 16.04
C ASN A 497 -9.85 -8.89 15.85
N GLY A 498 -9.07 -9.83 16.37
CA GLY A 498 -9.39 -11.26 16.34
C GLY A 498 -8.85 -11.99 15.10
N GLU A 499 -7.84 -11.43 14.46
CA GLU A 499 -7.08 -12.07 13.40
C GLU A 499 -6.45 -13.37 13.91
N HIS A 500 -6.31 -14.35 13.01
CA HIS A 500 -5.65 -15.60 13.35
C HIS A 500 -4.15 -15.39 13.59
N GLU A 501 -3.55 -16.11 14.51
CA GLU A 501 -2.12 -15.96 14.84
C GLU A 501 -1.16 -16.20 13.67
N ASP A 502 -1.59 -16.94 12.64
CA ASP A 502 -0.82 -17.10 11.40
C ASP A 502 -0.70 -15.80 10.59
N ASP A 503 -1.56 -14.81 10.85
CA ASP A 503 -1.53 -13.49 10.21
C ASP A 503 -0.60 -12.50 10.93
N TRP A 504 -0.01 -12.89 12.06
CA TRP A 504 0.80 -12.00 12.89
C TRP A 504 2.23 -11.78 12.39
N PHE A 505 2.66 -12.55 11.41
CA PHE A 505 4.03 -12.50 10.92
C PHE A 505 4.06 -11.99 9.49
N ILE A 506 4.03 -10.68 9.33
CA ILE A 506 4.08 -10.06 8.01
C ILE A 506 5.38 -9.31 7.75
N THR A 507 5.76 -9.27 6.49
CA THR A 507 6.97 -8.62 6.03
C THR A 507 6.72 -7.19 5.56
N GLN A 508 7.80 -6.39 5.42
CA GLN A 508 7.72 -5.03 4.88
C GLN A 508 7.02 -5.00 3.50
N ALA A 509 7.30 -5.99 2.64
CA ALA A 509 6.66 -6.05 1.33
C ALA A 509 5.17 -6.43 1.41
N GLN A 510 4.77 -7.23 2.38
CA GLN A 510 3.35 -7.53 2.63
C GLN A 510 2.59 -6.28 3.11
N ILE A 511 3.19 -5.47 3.99
CA ILE A 511 2.62 -4.17 4.42
C ILE A 511 2.40 -3.27 3.19
N LEU A 512 3.42 -3.13 2.35
CA LEU A 512 3.36 -2.35 1.11
C LEU A 512 2.21 -2.80 0.20
N HIS A 513 2.15 -4.10 -0.09
CA HIS A 513 1.13 -4.64 -1.01
C HIS A 513 -0.28 -4.60 -0.42
N ALA A 514 -0.43 -4.75 0.90
CA ALA A 514 -1.72 -4.58 1.58
C ALA A 514 -2.27 -3.15 1.44
N GLY A 515 -1.39 -2.15 1.58
CA GLY A 515 -1.76 -0.75 1.32
C GLY A 515 -2.18 -0.51 -0.13
N ASN A 516 -1.43 -1.04 -1.09
CA ASN A 516 -1.78 -0.94 -2.51
C ASN A 516 -3.12 -1.64 -2.82
N LEU A 517 -3.40 -2.81 -2.21
CA LEU A 517 -4.71 -3.47 -2.34
C LEU A 517 -5.86 -2.66 -1.72
N ALA A 518 -5.59 -1.88 -0.67
CA ALA A 518 -6.61 -1.00 -0.11
C ALA A 518 -6.99 0.13 -1.09
N VAL A 519 -6.01 0.70 -1.79
CA VAL A 519 -6.26 1.65 -2.90
C VAL A 519 -7.03 0.98 -4.04
N THR A 520 -6.67 -0.25 -4.37
CA THR A 520 -7.39 -1.05 -5.37
C THR A 520 -8.85 -1.28 -4.96
N GLU A 521 -9.13 -1.67 -3.71
CA GLU A 521 -10.50 -1.87 -3.22
C GLU A 521 -11.31 -0.57 -3.29
N ALA A 522 -10.67 0.58 -3.00
CA ALA A 522 -11.31 1.88 -3.07
C ALA A 522 -11.66 2.31 -4.51
N GLY A 523 -10.96 1.81 -5.50
CA GLY A 523 -11.11 2.22 -6.92
C GLY A 523 -10.44 3.55 -7.22
N GLY A 524 -9.35 3.88 -6.53
CA GLY A 524 -8.52 5.05 -6.75
C GLY A 524 -7.59 4.92 -7.96
N ALA A 525 -6.48 5.65 -7.94
CA ALA A 525 -5.43 5.58 -8.97
C ALA A 525 -4.59 4.29 -8.79
N GLU A 526 -5.23 3.12 -8.92
CA GLU A 526 -4.68 1.83 -8.52
C GLU A 526 -3.41 1.42 -9.28
N GLU A 527 -3.44 1.36 -10.63
CA GLU A 527 -2.26 1.05 -11.44
C GLU A 527 -1.08 1.96 -11.07
N TYR A 528 -1.35 3.25 -10.95
CA TYR A 528 -0.35 4.24 -10.59
C TYR A 528 0.27 3.98 -9.21
N TYR A 529 -0.54 3.59 -8.20
CA TYR A 529 -0.05 3.30 -6.85
C TYR A 529 0.77 2.01 -6.79
N TRP A 530 0.39 0.98 -7.56
CA TRP A 530 1.22 -0.22 -7.71
C TRP A 530 2.56 0.10 -8.39
N GLU A 531 2.60 1.05 -9.32
CA GLU A 531 3.83 1.44 -10.00
C GLU A 531 4.76 2.31 -9.15
N ILE A 532 4.22 3.21 -8.31
CA ILE A 532 5.04 4.23 -7.63
C ILE A 532 5.48 3.84 -6.22
N TYR A 533 4.72 3.02 -5.49
CA TYR A 533 5.12 2.64 -4.13
C TYR A 533 6.17 1.52 -4.16
N HIS A 534 7.30 1.78 -3.48
CA HIS A 534 8.45 0.88 -3.45
C HIS A 534 8.92 0.63 -2.03
N LEU A 535 9.52 -0.55 -1.84
CA LEU A 535 10.29 -0.91 -0.67
C LEU A 535 11.78 -0.76 -0.98
N MET A 536 12.45 0.22 -0.37
CA MET A 536 13.89 0.17 -0.16
C MET A 536 14.13 -0.71 1.05
N GLY A 537 14.72 -1.91 0.84
CA GLY A 537 14.88 -2.89 1.90
C GLY A 537 14.67 -4.34 1.45
N ASP A 538 14.82 -5.26 2.38
CA ASP A 538 14.60 -6.68 2.20
C ASP A 538 13.11 -7.02 2.22
N PRO A 539 12.54 -7.58 1.13
CA PRO A 539 11.10 -7.85 1.05
C PRO A 539 10.61 -8.93 2.04
N SER A 540 11.50 -9.76 2.56
CA SER A 540 11.16 -10.83 3.51
C SER A 540 11.42 -10.48 4.97
N LEU A 541 11.88 -9.25 5.26
CA LEU A 541 12.11 -8.80 6.62
C LEU A 541 10.78 -8.48 7.31
N MET A 542 10.56 -9.06 8.48
CA MET A 542 9.45 -8.74 9.38
C MET A 542 9.88 -7.60 10.31
N PRO A 543 9.25 -6.42 10.24
CA PRO A 543 9.55 -5.33 11.16
C PRO A 543 8.91 -5.62 12.52
N TYR A 544 9.70 -5.51 13.59
CA TYR A 544 9.23 -5.71 14.96
C TYR A 544 8.66 -4.42 15.54
N VAL A 545 7.60 -4.57 16.36
CA VAL A 545 6.98 -3.50 17.16
C VAL A 545 6.58 -4.09 18.51
N GLY A 546 6.99 -3.49 19.62
CA GLY A 546 6.64 -3.88 20.97
C GLY A 546 7.47 -5.00 21.59
#